data_81abf6fc46e35543ef5d210f497552f9
#
_entry.id   81abf6fc46e35543ef5d210f497552f9
#
_cell.length_a   1.000
_cell.length_b   1.000
_cell.length_c   1.000
_cell.angle_alpha   90.00
_cell.angle_beta   90.00
_cell.angle_gamma   90.00
#
_symmetry.space_group_name_H-M   'P 1'
#
loop_
_entity.id
_entity.type
_entity.pdbx_description
1 polymer ?
#
loop_
_entity_poly.entity_id
_entity_poly.type
_entity_poly.pdbx_seq_one_letter_code
_entity_poly.pdbx_strand_id
1 'polypeptide(L)'
;FVEKPLKRMTIVKSVRKAAERQSLLAENRSLRNEIKLLTRREIVGSSPALRRVLDIATQAAPSSATVLVLGESGTGKELVARFIHEHSSRAKAPFVAVNCSAIPETILEAELFGHERGAFTGALARREGRFARAAGGTLFLDEIGELTPSVQVKLLRVLQEGEYEPVGGDTVRADVRVVAATNKDLRAEVAAGRFREDLFYRLNVIAVTAPPLRSRREDIPLLVDHFLGVYCAKNNRGRLEAPRDVLQVLTDYSWPGNVRELENVIERAVVLCRGDKVTVDDLPDVVRQGDAGEPSTLTFSVGTPLDEVERRLIRETLRHARGDKSLAAQLLGISTRTIYRKLGELE
;
A
#
# COMPACT_ATOMS: atom_id res chain seq x y z
N PHE A 1 -3.79 -9.06 48.20
CA PHE A 1 -4.20 -9.52 49.53
C PHE A 1 -3.05 -9.32 50.51
N VAL A 2 -3.33 -8.83 51.70
CA VAL A 2 -2.36 -8.68 52.78
C VAL A 2 -2.90 -9.48 53.96
N GLU A 3 -2.11 -10.45 54.44
CA GLU A 3 -2.49 -11.34 55.55
C GLU A 3 -2.36 -10.64 56.90
N LYS A 4 -3.24 -10.95 57.85
CA LYS A 4 -3.13 -10.50 59.24
C LYS A 4 -2.17 -11.40 60.02
N PRO A 5 -1.33 -10.85 60.93
CA PRO A 5 -1.26 -9.44 61.40
C PRO A 5 -0.53 -8.51 60.43
N LEU A 6 -1.07 -7.28 60.28
CA LEU A 6 -0.59 -6.25 59.35
C LEU A 6 0.75 -5.67 59.86
N LYS A 7 1.86 -6.12 59.28
CA LYS A 7 3.18 -5.53 59.55
C LYS A 7 3.36 -4.26 58.69
N ARG A 8 3.66 -3.13 59.29
CA ARG A 8 3.83 -1.82 58.65
C ARG A 8 4.75 -1.89 57.41
N MET A 9 5.85 -2.66 57.49
CA MET A 9 6.79 -2.84 56.37
C MET A 9 6.16 -3.58 55.18
N THR A 10 5.27 -4.55 55.43
CA THR A 10 4.57 -5.33 54.36
C THR A 10 3.56 -4.46 53.62
N ILE A 11 2.83 -3.58 54.39
CA ILE A 11 1.87 -2.65 53.77
C ILE A 11 2.62 -1.63 52.91
N VAL A 12 3.70 -1.02 53.43
CA VAL A 12 4.50 -0.04 52.68
C VAL A 12 5.07 -0.66 51.38
N LYS A 13 5.61 -1.89 51.45
CA LYS A 13 6.10 -2.59 50.24
C LYS A 13 4.98 -2.85 49.24
N SER A 14 3.79 -3.31 49.71
CA SER A 14 2.66 -3.59 48.80
C SER A 14 2.12 -2.32 48.15
N VAL A 15 2.00 -1.23 48.90
CA VAL A 15 1.57 0.08 48.35
C VAL A 15 2.59 0.63 47.38
N ARG A 16 3.89 0.56 47.70
CA ARG A 16 4.96 0.99 46.77
C ARG A 16 4.96 0.19 45.48
N LYS A 17 4.81 -1.16 45.55
CA LYS A 17 4.72 -2.02 44.39
C LYS A 17 3.45 -1.78 43.54
N ALA A 18 2.34 -1.44 44.20
CA ALA A 18 1.10 -1.08 43.50
C ALA A 18 1.22 0.28 42.79
N ALA A 19 1.81 1.27 43.45
CA ALA A 19 2.06 2.59 42.86
C ALA A 19 3.03 2.51 41.68
N GLU A 20 4.12 1.75 41.82
CA GLU A 20 5.10 1.53 40.75
C GLU A 20 4.46 0.81 39.55
N ARG A 21 3.63 -0.22 39.77
CA ARG A 21 2.87 -0.89 38.71
C ARG A 21 1.88 0.07 38.04
N GLN A 22 1.22 0.95 38.78
CA GLN A 22 0.28 1.92 38.21
C GLN A 22 1.00 2.98 37.36
N SER A 23 2.17 3.44 37.83
CA SER A 23 3.04 4.36 37.05
C SER A 23 3.51 3.70 35.75
N LEU A 24 4.03 2.47 35.79
CA LEU A 24 4.45 1.73 34.60
C LEU A 24 3.28 1.45 33.62
N LEU A 25 2.07 1.20 34.13
CA LEU A 25 0.89 1.04 33.27
C LEU A 25 0.46 2.36 32.63
N ALA A 26 0.57 3.48 33.33
CA ALA A 26 0.29 4.80 32.79
C ALA A 26 1.31 5.19 31.73
N GLU A 27 2.61 4.99 32.00
CA GLU A 27 3.69 5.21 31.05
C GLU A 27 3.55 4.33 29.79
N ASN A 28 3.24 3.03 29.98
CA ASN A 28 3.02 2.12 28.86
C ASN A 28 1.80 2.53 28.00
N ARG A 29 0.73 3.08 28.63
CA ARG A 29 -0.39 3.66 27.90
C ARG A 29 0.00 4.92 27.13
N SER A 30 0.79 5.80 27.76
CA SER A 30 1.29 7.01 27.13
C SER A 30 2.18 6.68 25.93
N LEU A 31 3.17 5.80 26.11
CA LEU A 31 4.06 5.35 25.03
C LEU A 31 3.30 4.63 23.92
N ARG A 32 2.30 3.81 24.24
CA ARG A 32 1.45 3.17 23.23
C ARG A 32 0.61 4.18 22.44
N ASN A 33 0.13 5.24 23.10
CA ASN A 33 -0.60 6.32 22.42
C ASN A 33 0.35 7.16 21.54
N GLU A 34 1.55 7.43 22.01
CA GLU A 34 2.59 8.13 21.25
C GLU A 34 3.05 7.31 20.04
N ILE A 35 3.29 6.00 20.22
CA ILE A 35 3.54 5.07 19.11
C ILE A 35 2.34 5.03 18.14
N LYS A 36 1.10 5.02 18.64
CA LYS A 36 -0.09 5.09 17.79
C LYS A 36 -0.15 6.36 16.97
N LEU A 37 0.19 7.51 17.54
CA LEU A 37 0.22 8.79 16.82
C LEU A 37 1.33 8.82 15.77
N LEU A 38 2.51 8.26 16.08
CA LEU A 38 3.66 8.19 15.17
C LEU A 38 3.53 7.10 14.10
N THR A 39 2.76 6.02 14.39
CA THR A 39 2.56 4.88 13.48
C THR A 39 1.18 4.85 12.82
N ARG A 40 0.32 5.83 13.10
CA ARG A 40 -1.03 5.90 12.56
C ARG A 40 -0.96 6.17 11.06
N ARG A 41 -0.86 5.11 10.30
CA ARG A 41 -0.99 5.13 8.85
C ARG A 41 -2.47 5.34 8.51
N GLU A 42 -2.89 6.60 8.45
CA GLU A 42 -4.25 6.98 8.07
C GLU A 42 -4.38 7.04 6.55
N ILE A 43 -5.57 6.71 6.06
CA ILE A 43 -5.92 6.95 4.65
C ILE A 43 -6.25 8.43 4.52
N VAL A 44 -5.39 9.16 3.82
CA VAL A 44 -5.53 10.59 3.55
C VAL A 44 -6.03 10.79 2.13
N GLY A 45 -7.10 11.58 1.98
CA GLY A 45 -7.70 11.92 0.70
C GLY A 45 -9.21 12.07 0.79
N SER A 46 -9.80 12.75 -0.20
CA SER A 46 -11.23 13.03 -0.28
C SER A 46 -11.79 12.82 -1.68
N SER A 47 -10.98 12.32 -2.62
CA SER A 47 -11.38 12.10 -4.01
C SER A 47 -12.53 11.11 -4.15
N PRO A 48 -13.39 11.28 -5.16
CA PRO A 48 -14.46 10.32 -5.46
C PRO A 48 -13.93 8.91 -5.74
N ALA A 49 -12.74 8.81 -6.35
CA ALA A 49 -12.09 7.52 -6.62
C ALA A 49 -11.72 6.79 -5.32
N LEU A 50 -11.14 7.50 -4.35
CA LEU A 50 -10.81 6.95 -3.04
C LEU A 50 -12.06 6.61 -2.23
N ARG A 51 -13.09 7.49 -2.25
CA ARG A 51 -14.34 7.23 -1.54
C ARG A 51 -15.01 5.94 -1.99
N ARG A 52 -15.08 5.66 -3.30
CA ARG A 52 -15.63 4.40 -3.84
C ARG A 52 -14.88 3.18 -3.27
N VAL A 53 -13.56 3.25 -3.14
CA VAL A 53 -12.77 2.18 -2.52
C VAL A 53 -13.16 1.97 -1.07
N LEU A 54 -13.29 3.04 -0.30
CA LEU A 54 -13.67 2.99 1.11
C LEU A 54 -15.11 2.52 1.30
N ASP A 55 -16.02 2.88 0.40
CA ASP A 55 -17.41 2.40 0.43
C ASP A 55 -17.48 0.89 0.24
N ILE A 56 -16.77 0.33 -0.76
CA ILE A 56 -16.69 -1.12 -0.97
C ILE A 56 -16.00 -1.79 0.22
N ALA A 57 -14.91 -1.21 0.73
CA ALA A 57 -14.19 -1.73 1.89
C ALA A 57 -15.08 -1.77 3.15
N THR A 58 -15.90 -0.72 3.36
CA THR A 58 -16.85 -0.65 4.48
C THR A 58 -17.94 -1.72 4.36
N GLN A 59 -18.48 -1.94 3.17
CA GLN A 59 -19.46 -3.00 2.92
C GLN A 59 -18.88 -4.40 3.09
N ALA A 60 -17.63 -4.59 2.68
CA ALA A 60 -16.92 -5.87 2.82
C ALA A 60 -16.49 -6.16 4.27
N ALA A 61 -16.26 -5.14 5.10
CA ALA A 61 -15.66 -5.28 6.41
C ALA A 61 -16.42 -6.24 7.36
N PRO A 62 -17.76 -6.20 7.51
CA PRO A 62 -18.49 -7.11 8.39
C PRO A 62 -18.46 -8.57 7.95
N SER A 63 -18.20 -8.85 6.67
CA SER A 63 -18.18 -10.20 6.11
C SER A 63 -16.90 -10.94 6.51
N SER A 64 -16.96 -12.27 6.54
CA SER A 64 -15.79 -13.16 6.61
C SER A 64 -15.17 -13.46 5.24
N ALA A 65 -15.78 -12.97 4.15
CA ALA A 65 -15.31 -13.23 2.79
C ALA A 65 -13.88 -12.71 2.56
N THR A 66 -13.16 -13.40 1.69
CA THR A 66 -11.83 -12.98 1.23
C THR A 66 -11.95 -11.69 0.41
N VAL A 67 -11.05 -10.75 0.64
CA VAL A 67 -10.97 -9.50 -0.12
C VAL A 67 -9.64 -9.46 -0.87
N LEU A 68 -9.71 -9.19 -2.17
CA LEU A 68 -8.54 -8.99 -3.02
C LEU A 68 -8.39 -7.50 -3.34
N VAL A 69 -7.31 -6.90 -2.84
CA VAL A 69 -6.97 -5.49 -3.06
C VAL A 69 -6.01 -5.39 -4.25
N LEU A 70 -6.48 -4.84 -5.35
CA LEU A 70 -5.73 -4.63 -6.58
C LEU A 70 -5.19 -3.20 -6.64
N GLY A 71 -4.06 -3.00 -7.28
CA GLY A 71 -3.52 -1.66 -7.53
C GLY A 71 -2.01 -1.64 -7.64
N GLU A 72 -1.50 -0.59 -8.24
CA GLU A 72 -0.07 -0.36 -8.44
C GLU A 72 0.70 -0.32 -7.12
N SER A 73 2.04 -0.51 -7.20
CA SER A 73 2.90 -0.34 -6.04
C SER A 73 2.77 1.08 -5.47
N GLY A 74 2.76 1.20 -4.14
CA GLY A 74 2.69 2.51 -3.47
C GLY A 74 1.31 3.19 -3.43
N THR A 75 0.22 2.55 -3.89
CA THR A 75 -1.14 3.12 -3.86
C THR A 75 -1.80 3.10 -2.48
N GLY A 76 -1.23 2.35 -1.51
CA GLY A 76 -1.77 2.23 -0.15
C GLY A 76 -2.61 0.98 0.08
N LYS A 77 -2.40 -0.12 -0.65
CA LYS A 77 -3.14 -1.39 -0.52
C LYS A 77 -3.17 -1.91 0.94
N GLU A 78 -2.06 -1.81 1.68
CA GLU A 78 -2.02 -2.19 3.10
C GLU A 78 -2.96 -1.36 3.96
N LEU A 79 -3.08 -0.04 3.68
CA LEU A 79 -3.99 0.83 4.43
C LEU A 79 -5.46 0.46 4.21
N VAL A 80 -5.81 0.08 2.98
CA VAL A 80 -7.15 -0.44 2.66
C VAL A 80 -7.42 -1.74 3.41
N ALA A 81 -6.46 -2.67 3.48
CA ALA A 81 -6.60 -3.90 4.23
C ALA A 81 -6.76 -3.66 5.75
N ARG A 82 -6.01 -2.71 6.32
CA ARG A 82 -6.16 -2.27 7.72
C ARG A 82 -7.53 -1.66 7.97
N PHE A 83 -7.98 -0.80 7.08
CA PHE A 83 -9.31 -0.21 7.15
C PHE A 83 -10.42 -1.28 7.19
N ILE A 84 -10.34 -2.30 6.33
CA ILE A 84 -11.27 -3.43 6.33
C ILE A 84 -11.23 -4.18 7.67
N HIS A 85 -10.04 -4.42 8.22
CA HIS A 85 -9.89 -5.09 9.51
C HIS A 85 -10.49 -4.26 10.65
N GLU A 86 -10.18 -2.97 10.73
CA GLU A 86 -10.62 -2.05 11.78
C GLU A 86 -12.13 -1.85 11.81
N HIS A 87 -12.81 -2.01 10.66
CA HIS A 87 -14.27 -1.93 10.54
C HIS A 87 -14.96 -3.30 10.56
N SER A 88 -14.22 -4.39 10.82
CA SER A 88 -14.75 -5.74 10.88
C SER A 88 -15.16 -6.18 12.30
N SER A 89 -15.85 -7.30 12.40
CA SER A 89 -16.11 -7.97 13.69
C SER A 89 -14.82 -8.41 14.42
N ARG A 90 -13.69 -8.48 13.70
CA ARG A 90 -12.37 -8.88 14.20
C ARG A 90 -11.45 -7.69 14.53
N ALA A 91 -11.96 -6.47 14.59
CA ALA A 91 -11.16 -5.23 14.80
C ALA A 91 -10.30 -5.22 16.08
N LYS A 92 -10.68 -6.00 17.10
CA LYS A 92 -9.92 -6.13 18.36
C LYS A 92 -8.93 -7.29 18.37
N ALA A 93 -8.98 -8.14 17.35
CA ALA A 93 -8.14 -9.31 17.18
C ALA A 93 -6.83 -8.96 16.42
N PRO A 94 -5.86 -9.89 16.32
CA PRO A 94 -4.61 -9.60 15.62
C PRO A 94 -4.81 -9.25 14.14
N PHE A 95 -4.07 -8.24 13.66
CA PHE A 95 -3.84 -7.98 12.24
C PHE A 95 -2.39 -8.31 11.91
N VAL A 96 -2.17 -9.38 11.17
CA VAL A 96 -0.82 -9.84 10.79
C VAL A 96 -0.60 -9.55 9.31
N ALA A 97 0.35 -8.67 8.99
CA ALA A 97 0.73 -8.35 7.63
C ALA A 97 1.98 -9.14 7.22
N VAL A 98 1.95 -9.66 6.00
CA VAL A 98 3.07 -10.39 5.38
C VAL A 98 3.23 -9.89 3.96
N ASN A 99 4.43 -9.42 3.63
CA ASN A 99 4.81 -9.16 2.25
C ASN A 99 5.49 -10.40 1.69
N CYS A 100 4.85 -11.07 0.74
CA CYS A 100 5.34 -12.35 0.19
C CYS A 100 6.61 -12.17 -0.63
N SER A 101 6.80 -11.03 -1.29
CA SER A 101 8.01 -10.75 -2.07
C SER A 101 9.24 -10.43 -1.22
N ALA A 102 9.05 -10.03 0.04
CA ALA A 102 10.16 -9.69 0.95
C ALA A 102 10.77 -10.93 1.64
N ILE A 103 10.16 -12.09 1.49
CA ILE A 103 10.59 -13.34 2.12
C ILE A 103 11.17 -14.27 1.05
N PRO A 104 12.39 -14.81 1.23
CA PRO A 104 12.94 -15.79 0.29
C PRO A 104 11.99 -16.98 0.09
N GLU A 105 11.83 -17.43 -1.15
CA GLU A 105 10.90 -18.52 -1.52
C GLU A 105 11.13 -19.80 -0.67
N THR A 106 12.39 -20.12 -0.37
CA THR A 106 12.78 -21.32 0.37
C THR A 106 12.25 -21.37 1.81
N ILE A 107 11.93 -20.21 2.41
CA ILE A 107 11.45 -20.12 3.80
C ILE A 107 10.03 -19.55 3.89
N LEU A 108 9.45 -19.07 2.76
CA LEU A 108 8.13 -18.45 2.74
C LEU A 108 7.06 -19.41 3.28
N GLU A 109 7.11 -20.69 2.90
CA GLU A 109 6.18 -21.71 3.37
C GLU A 109 6.27 -21.89 4.90
N ALA A 110 7.49 -22.00 5.45
CA ALA A 110 7.71 -22.12 6.88
C ALA A 110 7.34 -20.84 7.66
N GLU A 111 7.51 -19.66 7.09
CA GLU A 111 7.07 -18.40 7.70
C GLU A 111 5.55 -18.29 7.73
N LEU A 112 4.85 -18.71 6.67
CA LEU A 112 3.39 -18.64 6.61
C LEU A 112 2.72 -19.69 7.50
N PHE A 113 3.11 -20.95 7.37
CA PHE A 113 2.43 -22.09 8.01
C PHE A 113 3.10 -22.58 9.29
N GLY A 114 4.37 -22.18 9.52
CA GLY A 114 5.19 -22.68 10.62
C GLY A 114 5.89 -24.00 10.28
N HIS A 115 6.72 -24.48 11.18
CA HIS A 115 7.43 -25.74 11.04
C HIS A 115 7.68 -26.43 12.37
N GLU A 116 7.73 -27.75 12.35
CA GLU A 116 8.14 -28.57 13.47
C GLU A 116 9.66 -28.69 13.53
N ARG A 117 10.18 -29.11 14.70
CA ARG A 117 11.60 -29.37 14.87
C ARG A 117 12.06 -30.49 13.92
N GLY A 118 13.12 -30.24 13.18
CA GLY A 118 13.66 -31.22 12.23
C GLY A 118 12.98 -31.27 10.87
N ALA A 119 12.03 -30.39 10.59
CA ALA A 119 11.30 -30.35 9.32
C ALA A 119 12.20 -30.06 8.09
N PHE A 120 13.32 -29.36 8.28
CA PHE A 120 14.34 -29.11 7.28
C PHE A 120 15.69 -28.85 7.93
N THR A 121 16.77 -28.83 7.14
CA THR A 121 18.14 -28.54 7.62
C THR A 121 18.19 -27.12 8.22
N GLY A 122 18.35 -27.02 9.56
CA GLY A 122 18.31 -25.75 10.29
C GLY A 122 17.06 -25.54 11.15
N ALA A 123 16.05 -26.40 11.07
CA ALA A 123 14.85 -26.34 11.93
C ALA A 123 15.18 -26.89 13.35
N LEU A 124 15.94 -26.13 14.14
CA LEU A 124 16.40 -26.52 15.49
C LEU A 124 15.27 -26.56 16.53
N ALA A 125 14.20 -25.77 16.33
CA ALA A 125 13.04 -25.69 17.22
C ALA A 125 11.77 -25.54 16.39
N ARG A 126 10.63 -25.90 16.99
CA ARG A 126 9.30 -25.59 16.45
C ARG A 126 9.12 -24.07 16.39
N ARG A 127 8.53 -23.55 15.29
CA ARG A 127 8.17 -22.15 15.15
C ARG A 127 6.78 -21.98 14.57
N GLU A 128 5.97 -21.16 15.23
CA GLU A 128 4.63 -20.81 14.78
C GLU A 128 4.67 -19.92 13.55
N GLY A 129 3.83 -20.25 12.54
CA GLY A 129 3.66 -19.48 11.33
C GLY A 129 2.76 -18.25 11.49
N ARG A 130 2.63 -17.49 10.42
CA ARG A 130 1.80 -16.28 10.38
C ARG A 130 0.31 -16.61 10.53
N PHE A 131 -0.17 -17.75 10.02
CA PHE A 131 -1.53 -18.20 10.21
C PHE A 131 -1.86 -18.44 11.69
N ALA A 132 -0.99 -19.11 12.43
CA ALA A 132 -1.17 -19.31 13.87
C ALA A 132 -1.22 -17.97 14.63
N ARG A 133 -0.32 -17.03 14.29
CA ARG A 133 -0.26 -15.69 14.90
C ARG A 133 -1.46 -14.81 14.57
N ALA A 134 -2.15 -15.06 13.45
CA ALA A 134 -3.34 -14.35 13.02
C ALA A 134 -4.65 -15.02 13.53
N ALA A 135 -4.56 -16.06 14.35
CA ALA A 135 -5.72 -16.80 14.83
C ALA A 135 -6.77 -15.89 15.48
N GLY A 136 -8.04 -16.08 15.11
CA GLY A 136 -9.17 -15.22 15.49
C GLY A 136 -9.20 -13.83 14.81
N GLY A 137 -8.15 -13.47 14.08
CA GLY A 137 -7.93 -12.14 13.48
C GLY A 137 -7.94 -12.12 11.96
N THR A 138 -7.08 -11.28 11.40
CA THR A 138 -6.93 -11.07 9.95
C THR A 138 -5.48 -11.25 9.53
N LEU A 139 -5.24 -12.06 8.50
CA LEU A 139 -3.96 -12.18 7.81
C LEU A 139 -4.03 -11.37 6.51
N PHE A 140 -3.14 -10.40 6.38
CA PHE A 140 -2.94 -9.63 5.16
C PHE A 140 -1.74 -10.17 4.40
N LEU A 141 -1.97 -10.62 3.17
CA LEU A 141 -0.94 -11.15 2.26
C LEU A 141 -0.71 -10.14 1.15
N ASP A 142 0.39 -9.38 1.24
CA ASP A 142 0.79 -8.44 0.19
C ASP A 142 1.61 -9.16 -0.88
N GLU A 143 1.48 -8.71 -2.12
CA GLU A 143 2.11 -9.26 -3.33
C GLU A 143 1.84 -10.77 -3.49
N ILE A 144 0.54 -11.15 -3.40
CA ILE A 144 0.09 -12.55 -3.48
C ILE A 144 0.47 -13.23 -4.81
N GLY A 145 0.67 -12.44 -5.87
CA GLY A 145 1.12 -12.93 -7.18
C GLY A 145 2.56 -13.44 -7.23
N GLU A 146 3.31 -13.33 -6.12
CA GLU A 146 4.69 -13.83 -5.99
C GLU A 146 4.77 -15.20 -5.30
N LEU A 147 3.64 -15.80 -4.94
CA LEU A 147 3.62 -17.10 -4.29
C LEU A 147 4.09 -18.22 -5.22
N THR A 148 4.94 -19.10 -4.68
CA THR A 148 5.33 -20.33 -5.38
C THR A 148 4.15 -21.31 -5.51
N PRO A 149 4.14 -22.20 -6.51
CA PRO A 149 3.06 -23.16 -6.70
C PRO A 149 2.76 -24.02 -5.47
N SER A 150 3.76 -24.40 -4.69
CA SER A 150 3.59 -25.19 -3.44
C SER A 150 2.82 -24.40 -2.38
N VAL A 151 3.15 -23.13 -2.20
CA VAL A 151 2.47 -22.23 -1.25
C VAL A 151 1.04 -21.94 -1.72
N GLN A 152 0.82 -21.79 -3.04
CA GLN A 152 -0.52 -21.59 -3.60
C GLN A 152 -1.46 -22.77 -3.27
N VAL A 153 -0.98 -24.02 -3.36
CA VAL A 153 -1.76 -25.21 -2.99
C VAL A 153 -2.15 -25.20 -1.50
N LYS A 154 -1.20 -24.92 -0.63
CA LYS A 154 -1.46 -24.84 0.81
C LYS A 154 -2.42 -23.71 1.18
N LEU A 155 -2.25 -22.54 0.55
CA LEU A 155 -3.15 -21.40 0.76
C LEU A 155 -4.58 -21.74 0.30
N LEU A 156 -4.73 -22.41 -0.82
CA LEU A 156 -6.03 -22.85 -1.33
C LEU A 156 -6.74 -23.74 -0.30
N ARG A 157 -6.02 -24.70 0.30
CA ARG A 157 -6.57 -25.57 1.34
C ARG A 157 -7.05 -24.77 2.57
N VAL A 158 -6.28 -23.79 3.00
CA VAL A 158 -6.72 -22.87 4.08
C VAL A 158 -8.02 -22.16 3.72
N LEU A 159 -8.13 -21.64 2.49
CA LEU A 159 -9.30 -20.86 2.07
C LEU A 159 -10.54 -21.72 1.83
N GLN A 160 -10.38 -23.01 1.52
CA GLN A 160 -11.46 -23.94 1.24
C GLN A 160 -11.92 -24.69 2.49
N GLU A 161 -10.96 -25.27 3.22
CA GLU A 161 -11.21 -26.21 4.33
C GLU A 161 -11.06 -25.53 5.70
N GLY A 162 -10.41 -24.36 5.76
CA GLY A 162 -10.11 -23.71 7.04
C GLY A 162 -9.03 -24.45 7.84
N GLU A 163 -8.12 -25.13 7.14
CA GLU A 163 -7.08 -25.96 7.75
C GLU A 163 -5.74 -25.80 7.02
N TYR A 164 -4.63 -25.97 7.74
CA TYR A 164 -3.28 -26.00 7.18
C TYR A 164 -2.38 -26.99 7.92
N GLU A 165 -1.28 -27.36 7.29
CA GLU A 165 -0.23 -28.18 7.88
C GLU A 165 1.06 -27.39 7.98
N PRO A 166 1.61 -27.19 9.22
CA PRO A 166 3.00 -26.76 9.38
C PRO A 166 3.95 -27.69 8.65
N VAL A 167 5.11 -27.21 8.24
CA VAL A 167 6.11 -28.06 7.58
C VAL A 167 6.56 -29.16 8.56
N GLY A 168 6.29 -30.42 8.21
CA GLY A 168 6.59 -31.58 9.05
C GLY A 168 5.67 -31.77 10.27
N GLY A 169 4.50 -31.12 10.29
CA GLY A 169 3.52 -31.21 11.38
C GLY A 169 2.14 -31.68 10.94
N ASP A 170 1.27 -31.87 11.91
CA ASP A 170 -0.12 -32.31 11.72
C ASP A 170 -1.03 -31.16 11.31
N THR A 171 -2.22 -31.50 10.77
CA THR A 171 -3.25 -30.54 10.36
C THR A 171 -3.76 -29.71 11.53
N VAL A 172 -3.81 -28.40 11.33
CA VAL A 172 -4.27 -27.40 12.31
C VAL A 172 -5.40 -26.59 11.71
N ARG A 173 -6.45 -26.30 12.50
CA ARG A 173 -7.54 -25.41 12.09
C ARG A 173 -7.09 -23.94 12.03
N ALA A 174 -7.50 -23.24 10.97
CA ALA A 174 -7.23 -21.83 10.73
C ALA A 174 -8.52 -21.00 10.86
N ASP A 175 -8.77 -20.40 12.02
CA ASP A 175 -9.78 -19.35 12.15
C ASP A 175 -9.15 -17.99 11.84
N VAL A 176 -8.95 -17.71 10.54
CA VAL A 176 -8.28 -16.50 10.08
C VAL A 176 -9.05 -15.92 8.89
N ARG A 177 -9.35 -14.62 8.93
CA ARG A 177 -9.83 -13.90 7.76
C ARG A 177 -8.64 -13.52 6.88
N VAL A 178 -8.71 -13.81 5.59
CA VAL A 178 -7.65 -13.47 4.64
C VAL A 178 -8.04 -12.21 3.83
N VAL A 179 -7.13 -11.25 3.77
CA VAL A 179 -7.14 -10.13 2.84
C VAL A 179 -5.86 -10.22 2.02
N ALA A 180 -5.97 -10.29 0.70
CA ALA A 180 -4.82 -10.40 -0.19
C ALA A 180 -4.65 -9.12 -1.02
N ALA A 181 -3.41 -8.79 -1.40
CA ALA A 181 -3.13 -7.68 -2.29
C ALA A 181 -2.09 -8.05 -3.35
N THR A 182 -2.20 -7.40 -4.52
CA THR A 182 -1.22 -7.55 -5.60
C THR A 182 -1.22 -6.34 -6.54
N ASN A 183 -0.09 -6.11 -7.18
CA ASN A 183 0.06 -5.19 -8.30
C ASN A 183 0.02 -5.91 -9.67
N LYS A 184 0.08 -7.27 -9.68
CA LYS A 184 0.05 -8.08 -10.90
C LYS A 184 -1.39 -8.30 -11.39
N ASP A 185 -1.55 -8.44 -12.69
CA ASP A 185 -2.77 -8.97 -13.27
C ASP A 185 -2.81 -10.50 -13.07
N LEU A 186 -3.53 -10.94 -12.03
CA LEU A 186 -3.64 -12.38 -11.72
C LEU A 186 -4.31 -13.18 -12.83
N ARG A 187 -5.16 -12.57 -13.67
CA ARG A 187 -5.74 -13.28 -14.83
C ARG A 187 -4.68 -13.59 -15.88
N ALA A 188 -3.80 -12.64 -16.15
CA ALA A 188 -2.65 -12.84 -17.01
C ALA A 188 -1.68 -13.88 -16.41
N GLU A 189 -1.46 -13.88 -15.09
CA GLU A 189 -0.64 -14.89 -14.42
C GLU A 189 -1.25 -16.30 -14.50
N VAL A 190 -2.58 -16.42 -14.39
CA VAL A 190 -3.31 -17.69 -14.59
C VAL A 190 -3.15 -18.17 -16.05
N ALA A 191 -3.37 -17.31 -17.03
CA ALA A 191 -3.20 -17.65 -18.43
C ALA A 191 -1.77 -18.10 -18.78
N ALA A 192 -0.77 -17.55 -18.07
CA ALA A 192 0.64 -17.92 -18.20
C ALA A 192 1.04 -19.16 -17.37
N GLY A 193 0.13 -19.77 -16.62
CA GLY A 193 0.39 -20.94 -15.78
C GLY A 193 1.22 -20.68 -14.53
N ARG A 194 1.45 -19.43 -14.14
CA ARG A 194 2.21 -19.04 -12.92
C ARG A 194 1.32 -18.92 -11.69
N PHE A 195 0.02 -18.74 -11.88
CA PHE A 195 -0.95 -18.69 -10.79
C PHE A 195 -2.08 -19.68 -11.02
N ARG A 196 -2.54 -20.35 -9.96
CA ARG A 196 -3.62 -21.35 -10.08
C ARG A 196 -4.97 -20.65 -10.24
N GLU A 197 -5.78 -21.15 -11.16
CA GLU A 197 -7.12 -20.63 -11.44
C GLU A 197 -8.08 -20.82 -10.25
N ASP A 198 -8.02 -21.96 -9.59
CA ASP A 198 -8.86 -22.28 -8.41
C ASP A 198 -8.56 -21.32 -7.23
N LEU A 199 -7.30 -21.02 -6.98
CA LEU A 199 -6.89 -20.07 -5.96
C LEU A 199 -7.34 -18.64 -6.34
N PHE A 200 -7.21 -18.25 -7.61
CA PHE A 200 -7.68 -16.94 -8.08
C PHE A 200 -9.17 -16.73 -7.75
N TYR A 201 -10.05 -17.67 -8.10
CA TYR A 201 -11.47 -17.53 -7.79
C TYR A 201 -11.77 -17.51 -6.30
N ARG A 202 -11.01 -18.24 -5.49
CA ARG A 202 -11.19 -18.26 -4.03
C ARG A 202 -10.70 -16.97 -3.34
N LEU A 203 -9.70 -16.31 -3.92
CA LEU A 203 -9.22 -15.00 -3.45
C LEU A 203 -10.11 -13.85 -3.93
N ASN A 204 -10.61 -13.92 -5.16
CA ASN A 204 -11.34 -12.86 -5.83
C ASN A 204 -12.86 -12.89 -5.55
N VAL A 205 -13.25 -13.05 -4.28
CA VAL A 205 -14.67 -12.99 -3.87
C VAL A 205 -15.14 -11.54 -3.87
N ILE A 206 -14.36 -10.64 -3.26
CA ILE A 206 -14.62 -9.20 -3.27
C ILE A 206 -13.34 -8.53 -3.77
N ALA A 207 -13.42 -7.86 -4.94
CA ALA A 207 -12.31 -7.09 -5.48
C ALA A 207 -12.42 -5.61 -5.11
N VAL A 208 -11.32 -5.04 -4.61
CA VAL A 208 -11.19 -3.61 -4.30
C VAL A 208 -9.99 -3.05 -5.04
N THR A 209 -10.20 -2.12 -5.97
CA THR A 209 -9.10 -1.55 -6.77
C THR A 209 -8.66 -0.20 -6.20
N ALA A 210 -7.46 -0.14 -5.61
CA ALA A 210 -6.85 1.08 -5.14
C ALA A 210 -6.41 1.95 -6.33
N PRO A 211 -6.95 3.19 -6.48
CA PRO A 211 -6.66 4.03 -7.63
C PRO A 211 -5.22 4.56 -7.58
N PRO A 212 -4.52 4.64 -8.72
CA PRO A 212 -3.22 5.28 -8.79
C PRO A 212 -3.34 6.79 -8.50
N LEU A 213 -2.27 7.41 -7.99
CA LEU A 213 -2.29 8.79 -7.54
C LEU A 213 -2.63 9.78 -8.67
N ARG A 214 -2.19 9.49 -9.90
CA ARG A 214 -2.52 10.28 -11.10
C ARG A 214 -4.02 10.36 -11.42
N SER A 215 -4.85 9.43 -10.94
CA SER A 215 -6.31 9.44 -11.09
C SER A 215 -7.05 10.10 -9.93
N ARG A 216 -6.31 10.55 -8.90
CA ARG A 216 -6.84 11.27 -7.72
C ARG A 216 -5.94 12.46 -7.36
N ARG A 217 -5.57 13.27 -8.35
CA ARG A 217 -4.66 14.42 -8.19
C ARG A 217 -5.15 15.44 -7.16
N GLU A 218 -6.45 15.54 -6.97
CA GLU A 218 -7.10 16.38 -5.94
C GLU A 218 -6.72 15.98 -4.49
N ASP A 219 -6.24 14.75 -4.27
CA ASP A 219 -5.75 14.30 -2.97
C ASP A 219 -4.29 14.74 -2.70
N ILE A 220 -3.53 15.13 -3.73
CA ILE A 220 -2.10 15.46 -3.60
C ILE A 220 -1.85 16.60 -2.59
N PRO A 221 -2.58 17.72 -2.61
CA PRO A 221 -2.36 18.78 -1.61
C PRO A 221 -2.59 18.30 -0.17
N LEU A 222 -3.60 17.45 0.06
CA LEU A 222 -3.88 16.87 1.38
C LEU A 222 -2.78 15.92 1.84
N LEU A 223 -2.26 15.09 0.93
CA LEU A 223 -1.15 14.19 1.19
C LEU A 223 0.15 14.97 1.49
N VAL A 224 0.42 16.04 0.75
CA VAL A 224 1.58 16.92 0.97
C VAL A 224 1.53 17.55 2.35
N ASP A 225 0.39 18.15 2.75
CA ASP A 225 0.23 18.77 4.07
C ASP A 225 0.37 17.72 5.19
N HIS A 226 -0.21 16.54 5.00
CA HIS A 226 -0.06 15.42 5.94
C HIS A 226 1.40 15.01 6.12
N PHE A 227 2.13 14.75 5.02
CA PHE A 227 3.52 14.32 5.10
C PHE A 227 4.45 15.40 5.61
N LEU A 228 4.24 16.67 5.27
CA LEU A 228 4.96 17.80 5.87
C LEU A 228 4.79 17.79 7.39
N GLY A 229 3.56 17.60 7.88
CA GLY A 229 3.29 17.51 9.33
C GLY A 229 4.04 16.34 9.98
N VAL A 230 3.98 15.16 9.39
CA VAL A 230 4.66 13.94 9.91
C VAL A 230 6.18 14.11 9.93
N TYR A 231 6.76 14.54 8.81
CA TYR A 231 8.22 14.60 8.70
C TYR A 231 8.84 15.81 9.41
N CYS A 232 8.13 16.94 9.52
CA CYS A 232 8.56 18.03 10.37
C CYS A 232 8.61 17.61 11.84
N ALA A 233 7.60 16.92 12.35
CA ALA A 233 7.57 16.40 13.70
C ALA A 233 8.70 15.38 13.95
N LYS A 234 8.91 14.44 13.01
CA LYS A 234 9.97 13.41 13.08
C LYS A 234 11.38 14.02 13.15
N ASN A 235 11.59 15.15 12.49
CA ASN A 235 12.89 15.83 12.43
C ASN A 235 13.02 16.98 13.47
N ASN A 236 12.09 17.09 14.44
CA ASN A 236 12.05 18.17 15.43
C ASN A 236 12.13 19.57 14.79
N ARG A 237 11.46 19.75 13.68
CA ARG A 237 11.47 20.96 12.87
C ARG A 237 10.12 21.68 12.97
N GLY A 238 10.14 23.01 12.86
CA GLY A 238 8.93 23.81 12.71
C GLY A 238 8.12 23.37 11.47
N ARG A 239 6.81 23.57 11.49
CA ARG A 239 5.94 23.20 10.37
C ARG A 239 6.36 23.98 9.12
N LEU A 240 6.65 23.25 8.05
CA LEU A 240 6.92 23.81 6.73
C LEU A 240 5.61 23.98 5.96
N GLU A 241 5.58 24.96 5.08
CA GLU A 241 4.50 25.21 4.11
C GLU A 241 4.95 24.83 2.70
N ALA A 242 4.04 24.29 1.91
CA ALA A 242 4.22 24.11 0.46
C ALA A 242 3.48 25.23 -0.28
N PRO A 243 4.20 26.20 -0.90
CA PRO A 243 3.60 27.25 -1.70
C PRO A 243 2.87 26.70 -2.95
N ARG A 244 2.07 27.57 -3.59
CA ARG A 244 1.23 27.16 -4.73
C ARG A 244 2.01 26.64 -5.93
N ASP A 245 3.17 27.23 -6.23
CA ASP A 245 4.08 26.79 -7.28
C ASP A 245 4.61 25.37 -7.05
N VAL A 246 5.01 25.05 -5.81
CA VAL A 246 5.41 23.71 -5.41
C VAL A 246 4.24 22.72 -5.54
N LEU A 247 3.05 23.08 -5.02
CA LEU A 247 1.86 22.24 -5.12
C LEU A 247 1.46 21.98 -6.57
N GLN A 248 1.62 22.97 -7.46
CA GLN A 248 1.34 22.81 -8.89
C GLN A 248 2.27 21.79 -9.51
N VAL A 249 3.59 21.89 -9.29
CA VAL A 249 4.59 20.94 -9.80
C VAL A 249 4.27 19.52 -9.29
N LEU A 250 3.97 19.37 -7.99
CA LEU A 250 3.61 18.07 -7.41
C LEU A 250 2.30 17.50 -7.95
N THR A 251 1.31 18.36 -8.31
CA THR A 251 0.02 17.92 -8.85
C THR A 251 0.13 17.50 -10.32
N ASP A 252 1.02 18.13 -11.07
CA ASP A 252 1.19 17.86 -12.50
C ASP A 252 1.99 16.58 -12.79
N TYR A 253 2.84 16.16 -11.86
CA TYR A 253 3.65 14.94 -12.00
C TYR A 253 2.79 13.67 -11.94
N SER A 254 3.17 12.63 -12.69
CA SER A 254 2.37 11.38 -12.84
C SER A 254 2.45 10.40 -11.67
N TRP A 255 3.50 10.49 -10.85
CA TRP A 255 3.75 9.63 -9.69
C TRP A 255 3.75 8.14 -10.02
N PRO A 256 4.69 7.62 -10.83
CA PRO A 256 4.77 6.19 -11.12
C PRO A 256 4.90 5.32 -9.86
N GLY A 257 5.57 5.81 -8.80
CA GLY A 257 5.63 5.16 -7.48
C GLY A 257 4.49 5.55 -6.53
N ASN A 258 3.46 6.26 -7.04
CA ASN A 258 2.25 6.64 -6.31
C ASN A 258 2.52 7.40 -5.00
N VAL A 259 1.77 7.09 -3.94
CA VAL A 259 1.86 7.78 -2.64
C VAL A 259 3.22 7.53 -1.97
N ARG A 260 3.83 6.36 -2.19
CA ARG A 260 5.16 6.05 -1.62
C ARG A 260 6.25 6.94 -2.21
N GLU A 261 6.18 7.24 -3.50
CA GLU A 261 7.12 8.17 -4.14
C GLU A 261 6.89 9.60 -3.65
N LEU A 262 5.64 10.05 -3.60
CA LEU A 262 5.29 11.38 -3.05
C LEU A 262 5.80 11.52 -1.60
N GLU A 263 5.58 10.52 -0.76
CA GLU A 263 6.05 10.48 0.63
C GLU A 263 7.57 10.67 0.71
N ASN A 264 8.33 9.92 -0.09
CA ASN A 264 9.79 10.02 -0.15
C ASN A 264 10.26 11.40 -0.63
N VAL A 265 9.58 11.99 -1.62
CA VAL A 265 9.90 13.34 -2.13
C VAL A 265 9.68 14.39 -1.06
N ILE A 266 8.58 14.32 -0.32
CA ILE A 266 8.29 15.26 0.77
C ILE A 266 9.25 15.05 1.97
N GLU A 267 9.56 13.80 2.35
CA GLU A 267 10.57 13.52 3.38
C GLU A 267 11.91 14.16 3.03
N ARG A 268 12.37 13.98 1.78
CA ARG A 268 13.59 14.60 1.27
C ARG A 268 13.51 16.13 1.31
N ALA A 269 12.41 16.71 0.85
CA ALA A 269 12.22 18.16 0.85
C ALA A 269 12.29 18.74 2.27
N VAL A 270 11.66 18.08 3.25
CA VAL A 270 11.74 18.47 4.67
C VAL A 270 13.18 18.46 5.18
N VAL A 271 13.99 17.48 4.81
CA VAL A 271 15.39 17.38 5.27
C VAL A 271 16.27 18.44 4.60
N LEU A 272 16.10 18.71 3.30
CA LEU A 272 16.97 19.59 2.53
C LEU A 272 16.59 21.08 2.60
N CYS A 273 15.32 21.38 2.80
CA CYS A 273 14.81 22.76 2.89
C CYS A 273 15.54 23.53 4.00
N ARG A 274 16.01 24.73 3.69
CA ARG A 274 16.75 25.61 4.65
C ARG A 274 15.87 26.64 5.33
N GLY A 275 14.72 26.96 4.75
CA GLY A 275 13.77 27.96 5.25
C GLY A 275 12.59 27.34 6.01
N ASP A 276 11.52 28.10 6.10
CA ASP A 276 10.20 27.74 6.65
C ASP A 276 9.19 27.31 5.56
N LYS A 277 9.58 27.40 4.28
CA LYS A 277 8.78 27.01 3.13
C LYS A 277 9.59 26.14 2.18
N VAL A 278 8.95 25.06 1.69
CA VAL A 278 9.53 24.23 0.63
C VAL A 278 9.57 25.05 -0.65
N THR A 279 10.65 24.93 -1.40
CA THR A 279 10.81 25.58 -2.72
C THR A 279 10.85 24.52 -3.82
N VAL A 280 10.64 24.93 -5.07
CA VAL A 280 10.74 24.01 -6.22
C VAL A 280 12.14 23.39 -6.30
N ASP A 281 13.19 24.11 -5.86
CA ASP A 281 14.56 23.62 -5.86
C ASP A 281 14.84 22.52 -4.82
N ASP A 282 14.00 22.39 -3.80
CA ASP A 282 14.09 21.30 -2.82
C ASP A 282 13.52 19.97 -3.37
N LEU A 283 12.78 20.04 -4.52
CA LEU A 283 12.23 18.86 -5.16
C LEU A 283 13.27 18.18 -6.07
N PRO A 284 13.20 16.86 -6.27
CA PRO A 284 14.04 16.13 -7.21
C PRO A 284 13.88 16.65 -8.66
N ASP A 285 14.97 16.61 -9.45
CA ASP A 285 14.97 17.07 -10.84
C ASP A 285 13.88 16.41 -11.70
N VAL A 286 13.67 15.11 -11.51
CA VAL A 286 12.64 14.33 -12.21
C VAL A 286 11.25 14.92 -11.98
N VAL A 287 10.92 15.30 -10.74
CA VAL A 287 9.63 15.91 -10.40
C VAL A 287 9.52 17.33 -10.93
N ARG A 288 10.62 18.11 -10.87
CA ARG A 288 10.68 19.48 -11.40
C ARG A 288 10.50 19.55 -12.92
N GLN A 289 11.11 18.60 -13.62
CA GLN A 289 11.06 18.56 -15.09
C GLN A 289 9.74 17.98 -15.62
N GLY A 290 8.95 17.36 -14.74
CA GLY A 290 7.72 16.65 -15.09
C GLY A 290 8.00 15.40 -15.94
N ASP A 291 6.95 14.78 -16.47
CA ASP A 291 7.04 13.56 -17.30
C ASP A 291 7.69 13.78 -18.69
N ALA A 292 8.67 14.66 -18.77
CA ALA A 292 9.36 14.94 -20.04
C ALA A 292 10.18 13.77 -20.59
N GLY A 293 10.09 12.58 -20.00
CA GLY A 293 11.01 11.47 -20.29
C GLY A 293 10.45 10.08 -20.54
N GLU A 294 9.20 9.78 -20.26
CA GLU A 294 8.66 8.49 -20.69
C GLU A 294 7.95 8.63 -22.03
N PRO A 295 8.25 7.74 -23.01
CA PRO A 295 7.51 7.70 -24.26
C PRO A 295 6.05 7.35 -23.92
N SER A 296 5.15 8.33 -24.04
CA SER A 296 3.71 8.09 -23.88
C SER A 296 3.28 7.07 -24.92
N THR A 297 3.04 5.83 -24.46
CA THR A 297 2.55 4.75 -25.35
C THR A 297 1.06 4.98 -25.59
N LEU A 298 0.70 5.26 -26.83
CA LEU A 298 -0.69 5.32 -27.26
C LEU A 298 -1.15 3.94 -27.71
N THR A 299 -2.17 3.42 -27.07
CA THR A 299 -2.83 2.13 -27.45
C THR A 299 -4.12 2.44 -28.20
N PHE A 300 -4.33 1.75 -29.33
CA PHE A 300 -5.53 1.85 -30.12
C PHE A 300 -6.15 0.47 -30.31
N SER A 301 -7.48 0.39 -30.30
CA SER A 301 -8.19 -0.85 -30.64
C SER A 301 -8.10 -1.11 -32.14
N VAL A 302 -8.00 -2.39 -32.53
CA VAL A 302 -8.08 -2.76 -33.94
C VAL A 302 -9.44 -2.34 -34.51
N GLY A 303 -9.44 -1.57 -35.62
CA GLY A 303 -10.65 -0.99 -36.19
C GLY A 303 -10.88 0.49 -35.87
N THR A 304 -10.01 1.12 -35.05
CA THR A 304 -10.06 2.59 -34.84
C THR A 304 -9.78 3.30 -36.17
N PRO A 305 -10.59 4.31 -36.58
CA PRO A 305 -10.35 5.07 -37.80
C PRO A 305 -8.98 5.75 -37.80
N LEU A 306 -8.26 5.68 -38.91
CA LEU A 306 -6.90 6.22 -39.02
C LEU A 306 -6.84 7.72 -38.71
N ASP A 307 -7.85 8.47 -39.08
CA ASP A 307 -7.95 9.90 -38.79
C ASP A 307 -8.03 10.20 -37.28
N GLU A 308 -8.70 9.37 -36.52
CA GLU A 308 -8.76 9.46 -35.04
C GLU A 308 -7.41 9.13 -34.42
N VAL A 309 -6.73 8.11 -34.94
CA VAL A 309 -5.35 7.73 -34.51
C VAL A 309 -4.40 8.88 -34.78
N GLU A 310 -4.40 9.45 -35.96
CA GLU A 310 -3.56 10.60 -36.35
C GLU A 310 -3.82 11.81 -35.43
N ARG A 311 -5.07 12.18 -35.24
CA ARG A 311 -5.44 13.34 -34.38
C ARG A 311 -4.95 13.16 -32.97
N ARG A 312 -5.13 11.96 -32.41
CA ARG A 312 -4.71 11.67 -31.04
C ARG A 312 -3.19 11.65 -30.90
N LEU A 313 -2.50 11.08 -31.89
CA LEU A 313 -1.04 11.06 -31.93
C LEU A 313 -0.46 12.47 -32.06
N ILE A 314 -1.01 13.32 -32.93
CA ILE A 314 -0.58 14.74 -33.08
C ILE A 314 -0.80 15.50 -31.76
N ARG A 315 -1.94 15.33 -31.09
CA ARG A 315 -2.24 16.02 -29.84
C ARG A 315 -1.27 15.62 -28.71
N GLU A 316 -1.00 14.34 -28.56
CA GLU A 316 -0.09 13.86 -27.53
C GLU A 316 1.37 14.24 -27.83
N THR A 317 1.78 14.20 -29.11
CA THR A 317 3.13 14.65 -29.49
C THR A 317 3.30 16.16 -29.28
N LEU A 318 2.27 16.97 -29.52
CA LEU A 318 2.30 18.40 -29.20
C LEU A 318 2.41 18.66 -27.69
N ARG A 319 1.73 17.87 -26.86
CA ARG A 319 1.91 17.93 -25.39
C ARG A 319 3.35 17.59 -25.01
N HIS A 320 3.88 16.51 -25.58
CA HIS A 320 5.26 16.08 -25.34
C HIS A 320 6.27 17.16 -25.79
N ALA A 321 6.02 17.81 -26.91
CA ALA A 321 6.80 18.91 -27.41
C ALA A 321 6.51 20.28 -26.73
N ARG A 322 5.75 20.29 -25.61
CA ARG A 322 5.36 21.51 -24.86
C ARG A 322 4.73 22.60 -25.73
N GLY A 323 3.98 22.19 -26.76
CA GLY A 323 3.34 23.12 -27.71
C GLY A 323 4.22 23.56 -28.88
N ASP A 324 5.48 23.14 -28.94
CA ASP A 324 6.35 23.42 -30.09
C ASP A 324 5.93 22.58 -31.30
N LYS A 325 5.26 23.24 -32.23
CA LYS A 325 4.73 22.61 -33.43
C LYS A 325 5.83 22.18 -34.40
N SER A 326 7.00 22.85 -34.38
CA SER A 326 8.13 22.50 -35.23
C SER A 326 8.79 21.20 -34.74
N LEU A 327 9.02 21.10 -33.41
CA LEU A 327 9.54 19.90 -32.78
C LEU A 327 8.58 18.75 -32.95
N ALA A 328 7.27 18.97 -32.74
CA ALA A 328 6.25 17.93 -32.92
C ALA A 328 6.18 17.41 -34.37
N ALA A 329 6.31 18.30 -35.36
CA ALA A 329 6.37 17.93 -36.77
C ALA A 329 7.59 17.08 -37.09
N GLN A 330 8.74 17.42 -36.55
CA GLN A 330 9.98 16.65 -36.68
C GLN A 330 9.85 15.24 -36.05
N LEU A 331 9.31 15.16 -34.85
CA LEU A 331 9.10 13.89 -34.17
C LEU A 331 8.12 12.92 -34.89
N LEU A 332 7.10 13.52 -35.53
CA LEU A 332 6.08 12.76 -36.29
C LEU A 332 6.49 12.50 -37.75
N GLY A 333 7.59 13.07 -38.23
CA GLY A 333 8.02 12.95 -39.64
C GLY A 333 7.05 13.62 -40.62
N ILE A 334 6.30 14.66 -40.19
CA ILE A 334 5.32 15.38 -41.02
C ILE A 334 5.67 16.87 -41.12
N SER A 335 5.03 17.58 -42.04
CA SER A 335 5.24 19.04 -42.15
C SER A 335 4.47 19.80 -41.04
N THR A 336 5.01 20.94 -40.59
CA THR A 336 4.31 21.84 -39.69
C THR A 336 2.95 22.28 -40.24
N ARG A 337 2.85 22.44 -41.57
CA ARG A 337 1.58 22.74 -42.29
C ARG A 337 0.52 21.63 -42.04
N THR A 338 0.93 20.36 -42.00
CA THR A 338 0.04 19.23 -41.71
C THR A 338 -0.51 19.33 -40.30
N ILE A 339 0.33 19.71 -39.32
CA ILE A 339 -0.11 19.91 -37.93
C ILE A 339 -1.14 21.04 -37.86
N TYR A 340 -0.89 22.20 -38.51
CA TYR A 340 -1.85 23.30 -38.53
C TYR A 340 -3.19 22.91 -39.16
N ARG A 341 -3.17 22.19 -40.30
CA ARG A 341 -4.40 21.70 -40.95
C ARG A 341 -5.19 20.79 -40.04
N LYS A 342 -4.53 19.81 -39.42
CA LYS A 342 -5.19 18.83 -38.53
C LYS A 342 -5.67 19.42 -37.20
N LEU A 343 -5.05 20.52 -36.73
CA LEU A 343 -5.54 21.26 -35.55
C LEU A 343 -6.70 22.19 -35.92
N GLY A 344 -6.70 22.83 -37.09
CA GLY A 344 -7.81 23.69 -37.58
C GLY A 344 -9.06 22.92 -37.96
N GLU A 345 -9.01 21.60 -38.10
CA GLU A 345 -10.17 20.69 -38.20
C GLU A 345 -10.76 20.35 -36.83
N LEU A 346 -10.22 20.91 -35.73
CA LEU A 346 -10.60 20.63 -34.31
C LEU A 346 -11.34 21.84 -33.69
N GLU A 347 -11.40 23.00 -34.33
CA GLU A 347 -12.28 24.16 -34.05
C GLU A 347 -13.55 24.07 -34.90
#